data_d3cdd30d6a58e2d8c7bf04be52bb2135
#
_entry.id   d3cdd30d6a58e2d8c7bf04be52bb2135
#
_cell.length_a   1.000
_cell.length_b   1.000
_cell.length_c   1.000
_cell.angle_alpha   90.00
_cell.angle_beta   90.00
_cell.angle_gamma   90.00
#
_symmetry.space_group_name_H-M   'P 1'
#
loop_
_entity.id
_entity.type
_entity.pdbx_description
1 polymer ?
#
loop_
_entity_poly.entity_id
_entity_poly.type
_entity_poly.pdbx_seq_one_letter_code
_entity_poly.pdbx_strand_id
1 'polypeptide(L)'
;RILTTLAMVIWLPNLMLWAISWLFGAGFSIGELANFTLWMGQSNGLPAVPAFGILPEPIADNLWRTVMLEIPLGIACIAGLLMIILPQGFACRPLNIRDASKRGSVLASLIYAAGSFCLSAMLTSLIATLLFAISNGSLGQHRLAHVGVDVMASTRAVGHPMAWGLAVAWLIAIVGTALVF
;
A
#
# COMPACT_ATOMS: atom_id res chain seq x y z
N ARG A 1 -26.78 -9.11 21.11
CA ARG A 1 -26.55 -7.94 20.22
C ARG A 1 -25.31 -7.13 20.65
N ILE A 2 -25.20 -6.68 21.93
CA ILE A 2 -24.05 -5.89 22.43
C ILE A 2 -22.73 -6.66 22.28
N LEU A 3 -22.68 -7.92 22.67
CA LEU A 3 -21.48 -8.77 22.53
C LEU A 3 -21.04 -8.97 21.07
N THR A 4 -21.98 -9.11 20.14
CA THR A 4 -21.67 -9.23 18.72
C THR A 4 -21.15 -7.92 18.15
N THR A 5 -21.69 -6.78 18.59
CA THR A 5 -21.20 -5.45 18.20
C THR A 5 -19.80 -5.20 18.73
N LEU A 6 -19.51 -5.52 20.00
CA LEU A 6 -18.18 -5.40 20.58
C LEU A 6 -17.15 -6.28 19.86
N ALA A 7 -17.51 -7.54 19.58
CA ALA A 7 -16.65 -8.44 18.81
C ALA A 7 -16.32 -7.90 17.43
N MET A 8 -17.29 -7.25 16.75
CA MET A 8 -17.06 -6.61 15.46
C MET A 8 -16.14 -5.41 15.54
N VAL A 9 -16.28 -4.57 16.57
CA VAL A 9 -15.40 -3.41 16.77
C VAL A 9 -13.96 -3.87 17.00
N ILE A 10 -13.75 -4.94 17.77
CA ILE A 10 -12.41 -5.51 18.00
C ILE A 10 -11.82 -6.08 16.68
N TRP A 11 -12.66 -6.58 15.79
CA TRP A 11 -12.23 -7.17 14.52
C TRP A 11 -12.03 -6.16 13.39
N LEU A 12 -12.48 -4.92 13.59
CA LEU A 12 -12.41 -3.84 12.60
C LEU A 12 -11.00 -3.62 12.03
N PRO A 13 -9.91 -3.59 12.82
CA PRO A 13 -8.57 -3.43 12.29
C PRO A 13 -8.17 -4.53 11.29
N ASN A 14 -8.54 -5.78 11.57
CA ASN A 14 -8.28 -6.90 10.67
C ASN A 14 -9.06 -6.77 9.36
N LEU A 15 -10.35 -6.38 9.44
CA LEU A 15 -11.18 -6.13 8.27
C LEU A 15 -10.63 -4.98 7.41
N MET A 16 -10.07 -3.94 8.03
CA MET A 16 -9.40 -2.86 7.31
C MET A 16 -8.17 -3.35 6.56
N LEU A 17 -7.34 -4.19 7.17
CA LEU A 17 -6.17 -4.77 6.51
C LEU A 17 -6.57 -5.71 5.36
N TRP A 18 -7.63 -6.49 5.52
CA TRP A 18 -8.19 -7.32 4.45
C TRP A 18 -8.73 -6.48 3.30
N ALA A 19 -9.43 -5.37 3.61
CA ALA A 19 -9.91 -4.44 2.61
C ALA A 19 -8.76 -3.77 1.83
N ILE A 20 -7.68 -3.39 2.51
CA ILE A 20 -6.47 -2.85 1.88
C ILE A 20 -5.83 -3.90 0.96
N SER A 21 -5.70 -5.15 1.42
CA SER A 21 -5.18 -6.25 0.61
C SER A 21 -6.03 -6.49 -0.64
N TRP A 22 -7.35 -6.47 -0.49
CA TRP A 22 -8.29 -6.61 -1.60
C TRP A 22 -8.18 -5.44 -2.58
N LEU A 23 -8.17 -4.20 -2.07
CA LEU A 23 -8.10 -2.98 -2.86
C LEU A 23 -6.83 -2.93 -3.74
N PHE A 24 -5.71 -3.42 -3.24
CA PHE A 24 -4.45 -3.44 -3.96
C PHE A 24 -4.19 -4.75 -4.73
N GLY A 25 -5.20 -5.60 -4.87
CA GLY A 25 -5.23 -6.72 -5.79
C GLY A 25 -4.75 -8.07 -5.24
N ALA A 26 -4.24 -8.13 -4.01
CA ALA A 26 -3.84 -9.41 -3.42
C ALA A 26 -5.04 -10.25 -2.95
N GLY A 27 -6.10 -9.58 -2.45
CA GLY A 27 -7.30 -10.26 -1.96
C GLY A 27 -7.18 -10.82 -0.54
N PHE A 28 -8.21 -11.50 -0.10
CA PHE A 28 -8.25 -12.23 1.18
C PHE A 28 -9.12 -13.48 1.07
N SER A 29 -8.91 -14.42 1.96
CA SER A 29 -9.66 -15.68 2.02
C SER A 29 -10.27 -15.91 3.40
N ILE A 30 -11.45 -16.55 3.41
CA ILE A 30 -12.11 -17.00 4.63
C ILE A 30 -12.11 -18.53 4.57
N GLY A 31 -10.99 -19.11 4.96
CA GLY A 31 -10.73 -20.52 4.86
C GLY A 31 -10.84 -21.02 3.43
N GLU A 32 -11.39 -22.23 3.27
CA GLU A 32 -11.73 -22.83 1.97
C GLU A 32 -13.13 -22.40 1.48
N LEU A 33 -13.86 -21.62 2.27
CA LEU A 33 -15.26 -21.29 2.00
C LEU A 33 -15.41 -20.07 1.10
N ALA A 34 -14.48 -19.13 1.15
CA ALA A 34 -14.58 -17.92 0.35
C ALA A 34 -13.22 -17.33 -0.01
N ASN A 35 -13.14 -16.79 -1.22
CA ASN A 35 -11.98 -16.06 -1.71
C ASN A 35 -12.46 -14.79 -2.43
N PHE A 36 -11.92 -13.66 -2.02
CA PHE A 36 -12.28 -12.33 -2.53
C PHE A 36 -11.04 -11.65 -3.11
N THR A 37 -11.07 -11.41 -4.40
CA THR A 37 -10.08 -10.64 -5.13
C THR A 37 -10.77 -9.53 -5.92
N LEU A 38 -10.03 -8.63 -6.55
CA LEU A 38 -10.61 -7.62 -7.46
C LEU A 38 -11.29 -8.25 -8.68
N TRP A 39 -10.92 -9.50 -9.04
CA TRP A 39 -11.40 -10.22 -10.24
C TRP A 39 -12.50 -11.20 -9.93
N MET A 40 -12.46 -11.82 -8.75
CA MET A 40 -13.39 -12.89 -8.38
C MET A 40 -13.84 -12.74 -6.93
N GLY A 41 -15.13 -12.98 -6.71
CA GLY A 41 -15.72 -13.17 -5.39
C GLY A 41 -16.42 -14.54 -5.38
N GLN A 42 -15.86 -15.51 -4.69
CA GLN A 42 -16.47 -16.81 -4.49
C GLN A 42 -16.80 -17.01 -3.02
N SER A 43 -18.03 -17.39 -2.72
CA SER A 43 -18.45 -17.74 -1.37
C SER A 43 -19.35 -18.96 -1.38
N ASN A 44 -18.98 -19.98 -0.63
CA ASN A 44 -19.72 -21.23 -0.50
C ASN A 44 -20.11 -21.44 0.97
N GLY A 45 -21.33 -21.00 1.33
CA GLY A 45 -21.90 -21.28 2.65
C GLY A 45 -21.19 -20.61 3.83
N LEU A 46 -20.92 -19.31 3.71
CA LEU A 46 -20.36 -18.52 4.82
C LEU A 46 -21.30 -18.54 6.04
N PRO A 47 -20.76 -18.63 7.26
CA PRO A 47 -21.56 -18.50 8.47
C PRO A 47 -22.28 -17.15 8.51
N ALA A 48 -23.49 -17.11 9.11
CA ALA A 48 -24.31 -15.90 9.23
C ALA A 48 -23.71 -14.93 10.26
N VAL A 49 -22.50 -14.43 9.99
CA VAL A 49 -21.84 -13.38 10.77
C VAL A 49 -22.12 -12.06 10.07
N PRO A 50 -22.64 -11.02 10.78
CA PRO A 50 -22.98 -9.74 10.17
C PRO A 50 -21.81 -9.06 9.43
N ALA A 51 -20.56 -9.28 9.87
CA ALA A 51 -19.37 -8.78 9.19
C ALA A 51 -19.22 -9.33 7.76
N PHE A 52 -19.74 -10.52 7.47
CA PHE A 52 -19.69 -11.13 6.14
C PHE A 52 -20.78 -10.58 5.19
N GLY A 53 -21.70 -9.77 5.69
CA GLY A 53 -22.67 -9.05 4.86
C GLY A 53 -22.11 -7.81 4.16
N ILE A 54 -20.87 -7.41 4.47
CA ILE A 54 -20.21 -6.21 3.91
C ILE A 54 -19.03 -6.62 3.00
N LEU A 55 -19.01 -7.86 2.53
CA LEU A 55 -17.91 -8.35 1.69
C LEU A 55 -17.90 -7.65 0.33
N PRO A 56 -16.72 -7.29 -0.19
CA PRO A 56 -16.63 -6.55 -1.43
C PRO A 56 -16.98 -7.44 -2.64
N GLU A 57 -17.70 -6.85 -3.57
CA GLU A 57 -17.98 -7.47 -4.87
C GLU A 57 -16.81 -7.24 -5.84
N PRO A 58 -16.55 -8.17 -6.77
CA PRO A 58 -15.54 -8.00 -7.79
C PRO A 58 -15.84 -6.77 -8.66
N ILE A 59 -14.82 -6.04 -9.03
CA ILE A 59 -14.97 -4.88 -9.91
C ILE A 59 -15.03 -5.39 -11.36
N ALA A 60 -16.12 -5.15 -12.06
CA ALA A 60 -16.30 -5.60 -13.44
C ALA A 60 -15.46 -4.78 -14.43
N ASP A 61 -15.28 -3.49 -14.19
CA ASP A 61 -14.61 -2.56 -15.10
C ASP A 61 -13.08 -2.62 -14.94
N ASN A 62 -12.38 -2.87 -16.05
CA ASN A 62 -10.93 -2.92 -16.10
C ASN A 62 -10.25 -1.59 -15.77
N LEU A 63 -10.88 -0.46 -16.11
CA LEU A 63 -10.31 0.86 -15.82
C LEU A 63 -10.26 1.08 -14.30
N TRP A 64 -11.35 0.81 -13.61
CA TRP A 64 -11.39 0.94 -12.15
C TRP A 64 -10.43 -0.02 -11.45
N ARG A 65 -10.27 -1.25 -11.95
CA ARG A 65 -9.25 -2.18 -11.42
C ARG A 65 -7.85 -1.60 -11.52
N THR A 66 -7.50 -1.08 -12.70
CA THR A 66 -6.18 -0.47 -12.91
C THR A 66 -5.98 0.72 -11.99
N VAL A 67 -6.96 1.61 -11.87
CA VAL A 67 -6.89 2.75 -10.95
C VAL A 67 -6.63 2.30 -9.51
N MET A 68 -7.33 1.28 -9.03
CA MET A 68 -7.14 0.76 -7.67
C MET A 68 -5.73 0.20 -7.45
N LEU A 69 -5.20 -0.54 -8.43
CA LEU A 69 -3.85 -1.12 -8.34
C LEU A 69 -2.75 -0.04 -8.35
N GLU A 70 -3.01 1.11 -8.99
CA GLU A 70 -2.04 2.21 -9.09
C GLU A 70 -2.12 3.22 -7.92
N ILE A 71 -3.11 3.10 -7.03
CA ILE A 71 -3.25 3.99 -5.87
C ILE A 71 -1.96 4.05 -5.01
N PRO A 72 -1.33 2.93 -4.62
CA PRO A 72 -0.12 2.98 -3.80
C PRO A 72 1.04 3.68 -4.50
N LEU A 73 1.18 3.49 -5.82
CA LEU A 73 2.18 4.19 -6.64
C LEU A 73 1.94 5.69 -6.64
N GLY A 74 0.69 6.11 -6.90
CA GLY A 74 0.32 7.53 -6.93
C GLY A 74 0.56 8.23 -5.58
N ILE A 75 0.14 7.61 -4.49
CA ILE A 75 0.37 8.14 -3.13
C ILE A 75 1.86 8.28 -2.85
N ALA A 76 2.67 7.26 -3.16
CA ALA A 76 4.10 7.28 -2.93
C ALA A 76 4.81 8.32 -3.81
N CYS A 77 4.39 8.48 -5.06
CA CYS A 77 4.92 9.49 -5.97
C CYS A 77 4.64 10.91 -5.43
N ILE A 78 3.40 11.20 -5.04
CA ILE A 78 3.02 12.50 -4.47
C ILE A 78 3.81 12.76 -3.16
N ALA A 79 3.85 11.78 -2.25
CA ALA A 79 4.58 11.90 -1.00
C ALA A 79 6.09 12.14 -1.24
N GLY A 80 6.70 11.41 -2.18
CA GLY A 80 8.09 11.57 -2.57
C GLY A 80 8.39 12.96 -3.13
N LEU A 81 7.54 13.48 -4.03
CA LEU A 81 7.67 14.83 -4.56
C LEU A 81 7.53 15.90 -3.48
N LEU A 82 6.56 15.75 -2.58
CA LEU A 82 6.40 16.66 -1.45
C LEU A 82 7.64 16.64 -0.55
N MET A 83 8.20 15.49 -0.23
CA MET A 83 9.42 15.37 0.57
C MET A 83 10.64 16.00 -0.11
N ILE A 84 10.73 15.96 -1.44
CA ILE A 84 11.82 16.61 -2.18
C ILE A 84 11.69 18.13 -2.13
N ILE A 85 10.46 18.67 -2.28
CA ILE A 85 10.21 20.11 -2.48
C ILE A 85 10.09 20.85 -1.14
N LEU A 86 9.47 20.23 -0.13
CA LEU A 86 9.15 20.89 1.14
C LEU A 86 10.41 21.18 1.97
N PRO A 87 10.45 22.32 2.69
CA PRO A 87 11.58 22.67 3.55
C PRO A 87 11.78 21.71 4.73
N GLN A 88 10.74 21.00 5.16
CA GLN A 88 10.83 19.96 6.19
C GLN A 88 11.45 18.65 5.67
N GLY A 89 11.53 18.47 4.33
CA GLY A 89 12.18 17.34 3.69
C GLY A 89 13.59 17.68 3.21
N PHE A 90 13.86 17.41 1.94
CA PHE A 90 15.18 17.66 1.35
C PHE A 90 15.39 19.10 0.89
N ALA A 91 14.32 19.91 0.83
CA ALA A 91 14.33 21.32 0.38
C ALA A 91 15.05 21.52 -0.98
N CYS A 92 14.98 20.53 -1.84
CA CYS A 92 15.64 20.52 -3.12
C CYS A 92 14.87 21.41 -4.09
N ARG A 93 15.35 22.65 -4.30
CA ARG A 93 14.74 23.59 -5.25
C ARG A 93 15.53 23.57 -6.55
N PRO A 94 14.95 23.15 -7.68
CA PRO A 94 15.64 23.09 -8.98
C PRO A 94 16.28 24.44 -9.38
N LEU A 95 15.61 25.56 -9.04
CA LEU A 95 16.11 26.91 -9.33
C LEU A 95 17.44 27.25 -8.66
N ASN A 96 17.78 26.61 -7.54
CA ASN A 96 19.04 26.82 -6.83
C ASN A 96 20.26 26.28 -7.61
N ILE A 97 20.07 25.45 -8.62
CA ILE A 97 21.14 24.90 -9.47
C ILE A 97 21.80 25.95 -10.35
N ARG A 98 21.12 27.07 -10.63
CA ARG A 98 21.71 28.20 -11.39
C ARG A 98 22.89 28.81 -10.67
N ASP A 99 22.91 28.78 -9.34
CA ASP A 99 24.03 29.26 -8.55
C ASP A 99 25.12 28.19 -8.44
N ALA A 100 26.29 28.42 -9.01
CA ALA A 100 27.39 27.44 -8.99
C ALA A 100 27.78 27.01 -7.57
N SER A 101 27.66 27.92 -6.57
CA SER A 101 27.95 27.65 -5.16
C SER A 101 26.96 26.65 -4.52
N LYS A 102 25.74 26.52 -5.07
CA LYS A 102 24.66 25.66 -4.52
C LYS A 102 24.51 24.33 -5.24
N ARG A 103 25.17 24.14 -6.38
CA ARG A 103 25.07 22.90 -7.20
C ARG A 103 25.43 21.65 -6.38
N GLY A 104 26.53 21.71 -5.64
CA GLY A 104 26.97 20.59 -4.82
C GLY A 104 25.97 20.20 -3.74
N SER A 105 25.30 21.19 -3.13
CA SER A 105 24.28 20.92 -2.11
C SER A 105 23.01 20.29 -2.70
N VAL A 106 22.58 20.73 -3.89
CA VAL A 106 21.41 20.16 -4.59
C VAL A 106 21.69 18.70 -4.99
N LEU A 107 22.86 18.40 -5.55
CA LEU A 107 23.26 17.05 -5.89
C LEU A 107 23.34 16.14 -4.66
N ALA A 108 23.95 16.62 -3.58
CA ALA A 108 23.99 15.89 -2.32
C ALA A 108 22.57 15.59 -1.79
N SER A 109 21.67 16.57 -1.82
CA SER A 109 20.27 16.39 -1.41
C SER A 109 19.55 15.33 -2.24
N LEU A 110 19.78 15.26 -3.55
CA LEU A 110 19.20 14.22 -4.41
C LEU A 110 19.73 12.82 -4.11
N ILE A 111 21.03 12.70 -3.80
CA ILE A 111 21.61 11.40 -3.39
C ILE A 111 21.05 10.96 -2.04
N TYR A 112 20.95 11.86 -1.07
CA TYR A 112 20.33 11.57 0.23
C TYR A 112 18.85 11.20 0.08
N ALA A 113 18.11 11.86 -0.82
CA ALA A 113 16.73 11.52 -1.12
C ALA A 113 16.62 10.09 -1.67
N ALA A 114 17.49 9.67 -2.59
CA ALA A 114 17.49 8.31 -3.11
C ALA A 114 17.69 7.27 -2.00
N GLY A 115 18.70 7.45 -1.14
CA GLY A 115 18.94 6.56 -0.01
C GLY A 115 17.77 6.49 0.97
N SER A 116 17.19 7.65 1.29
CA SER A 116 16.03 7.75 2.19
C SER A 116 14.79 7.08 1.59
N PHE A 117 14.56 7.20 0.29
CA PHE A 117 13.43 6.56 -0.39
C PHE A 117 13.59 5.04 -0.44
N CYS A 118 14.80 4.53 -0.70
CA CYS A 118 15.08 3.10 -0.60
C CYS A 118 14.80 2.58 0.82
N LEU A 119 15.29 3.27 1.84
CA LEU A 119 15.04 2.90 3.23
C LEU A 119 13.55 2.96 3.58
N SER A 120 12.84 4.00 3.15
CA SER A 120 11.39 4.15 3.38
C SER A 120 10.61 3.02 2.71
N ALA A 121 10.94 2.63 1.48
CA ALA A 121 10.30 1.52 0.79
C ALA A 121 10.54 0.18 1.52
N MET A 122 11.76 -0.06 2.01
CA MET A 122 12.07 -1.25 2.79
C MET A 122 11.32 -1.29 4.11
N LEU A 123 11.30 -0.20 4.86
CA LEU A 123 10.57 -0.09 6.13
C LEU A 123 9.06 -0.24 5.95
N THR A 124 8.49 0.38 4.91
CA THR A 124 7.06 0.25 4.60
C THR A 124 6.70 -1.20 4.25
N SER A 125 7.53 -1.87 3.45
CA SER A 125 7.32 -3.29 3.12
C SER A 125 7.42 -4.18 4.37
N LEU A 126 8.37 -3.91 5.27
CA LEU A 126 8.50 -4.64 6.52
C LEU A 126 7.29 -4.44 7.43
N ILE A 127 6.85 -3.20 7.62
CA ILE A 127 5.65 -2.86 8.42
C ILE A 127 4.41 -3.52 7.81
N ALA A 128 4.23 -3.45 6.49
CA ALA A 128 3.12 -4.09 5.80
C ALA A 128 3.12 -5.61 6.02
N THR A 129 4.29 -6.26 5.90
CA THR A 129 4.43 -7.70 6.19
C THR A 129 3.99 -8.04 7.60
N LEU A 130 4.43 -7.28 8.60
CA LEU A 130 4.07 -7.51 10.00
C LEU A 130 2.57 -7.30 10.23
N LEU A 131 1.98 -6.24 9.68
CA LEU A 131 0.55 -5.94 9.82
C LEU A 131 -0.31 -7.03 9.16
N PHE A 132 0.03 -7.47 7.94
CA PHE A 132 -0.69 -8.54 7.27
C PHE A 132 -0.51 -9.89 7.99
N ALA A 133 0.67 -10.19 8.51
CA ALA A 133 0.89 -11.39 9.30
C ALA A 133 0.03 -11.43 10.59
N ILE A 134 -0.07 -10.31 11.30
CA ILE A 134 -0.88 -10.19 12.51
C ILE A 134 -2.39 -10.23 12.20
N SER A 135 -2.81 -9.78 11.01
CA SER A 135 -4.22 -9.80 10.61
C SER A 135 -4.75 -11.19 10.27
N ASN A 136 -3.89 -12.18 10.14
CA ASN A 136 -4.25 -13.56 9.88
C ASN A 136 -4.66 -14.26 11.16
N GLY A 137 -5.63 -15.15 11.06
CA GLY A 137 -6.14 -15.90 12.18
C GLY A 137 -6.80 -17.21 11.77
N SER A 138 -7.45 -17.85 12.74
CA SER A 138 -8.29 -19.02 12.53
C SER A 138 -9.63 -18.83 13.21
N LEU A 139 -10.71 -19.22 12.54
CA LEU A 139 -12.08 -19.20 13.07
C LEU A 139 -12.58 -20.62 13.40
N GLY A 140 -11.66 -21.55 13.62
CA GLY A 140 -12.00 -22.93 13.94
C GLY A 140 -11.03 -23.94 13.34
N GLN A 141 -11.43 -25.20 13.34
CA GLN A 141 -10.68 -26.31 12.75
C GLN A 141 -11.22 -26.63 11.33
N HIS A 142 -10.45 -27.36 10.54
CA HIS A 142 -10.76 -27.75 9.18
C HIS A 142 -10.90 -26.56 8.19
N ARG A 143 -12.08 -26.34 7.64
CA ARG A 143 -12.32 -25.37 6.55
C ARG A 143 -12.13 -23.91 6.90
N LEU A 144 -12.11 -23.55 8.19
CA LEU A 144 -11.88 -22.20 8.69
C LEU A 144 -10.54 -22.08 9.45
N ALA A 145 -9.64 -23.03 9.25
CA ALA A 145 -8.33 -23.05 9.92
C ALA A 145 -7.45 -21.86 9.55
N HIS A 146 -7.61 -21.31 8.35
CA HIS A 146 -6.87 -20.15 7.88
C HIS A 146 -7.82 -19.08 7.37
N VAL A 147 -7.82 -17.91 8.01
CA VAL A 147 -8.64 -16.76 7.62
C VAL A 147 -7.76 -15.53 7.59
N GLY A 148 -7.73 -14.83 6.48
CA GLY A 148 -6.94 -13.63 6.31
C GLY A 148 -6.42 -13.43 4.90
N VAL A 149 -5.23 -12.86 4.82
CA VAL A 149 -4.58 -12.47 3.56
C VAL A 149 -3.36 -13.33 3.27
N ASP A 150 -3.01 -13.48 2.00
CA ASP A 150 -1.68 -13.94 1.63
C ASP A 150 -0.69 -12.82 1.94
N VAL A 151 0.13 -13.03 2.97
CA VAL A 151 1.08 -12.02 3.48
C VAL A 151 2.06 -11.59 2.39
N MET A 152 2.58 -12.55 1.62
CA MET A 152 3.57 -12.25 0.57
C MET A 152 2.94 -11.48 -0.59
N ALA A 153 1.78 -11.93 -1.07
CA ALA A 153 1.07 -11.26 -2.15
C ALA A 153 0.65 -9.85 -1.73
N SER A 154 0.10 -9.69 -0.52
CA SER A 154 -0.35 -8.41 0.03
C SER A 154 0.82 -7.43 0.25
N THR A 155 1.95 -7.92 0.78
CA THR A 155 3.15 -7.10 0.92
C THR A 155 3.69 -6.63 -0.43
N ARG A 156 3.70 -7.50 -1.44
CA ARG A 156 4.12 -7.12 -2.80
C ARG A 156 3.18 -6.12 -3.43
N ALA A 157 1.87 -6.30 -3.24
CA ALA A 157 0.85 -5.41 -3.77
C ALA A 157 0.94 -3.97 -3.23
N VAL A 158 1.47 -3.80 -2.02
CA VAL A 158 1.74 -2.48 -1.42
C VAL A 158 3.16 -2.02 -1.74
N GLY A 159 4.16 -2.85 -1.46
CA GLY A 159 5.58 -2.46 -1.47
C GLY A 159 6.13 -2.15 -2.86
N HIS A 160 5.81 -2.95 -3.87
CA HIS A 160 6.30 -2.73 -5.24
C HIS A 160 5.81 -1.40 -5.84
N PRO A 161 4.48 -1.12 -5.89
CA PRO A 161 4.01 0.14 -6.43
C PRO A 161 4.53 1.35 -5.65
N MET A 162 4.63 1.25 -4.32
CA MET A 162 5.19 2.33 -3.50
C MET A 162 6.67 2.59 -3.82
N ALA A 163 7.49 1.55 -3.97
CA ALA A 163 8.88 1.70 -4.36
C ALA A 163 9.03 2.37 -5.74
N TRP A 164 8.21 1.96 -6.71
CA TRP A 164 8.15 2.59 -8.02
C TRP A 164 7.68 4.05 -7.95
N GLY A 165 6.67 4.36 -7.14
CA GLY A 165 6.19 5.73 -6.96
C GLY A 165 7.27 6.66 -6.42
N LEU A 166 8.04 6.22 -5.41
CA LEU A 166 9.18 6.98 -4.89
C LEU A 166 10.31 7.13 -5.92
N ALA A 167 10.59 6.09 -6.70
CA ALA A 167 11.59 6.14 -7.78
C ALA A 167 11.19 7.14 -8.87
N VAL A 168 9.92 7.13 -9.28
CA VAL A 168 9.37 8.10 -10.25
C VAL A 168 9.47 9.53 -9.71
N ALA A 169 9.13 9.77 -8.44
CA ALA A 169 9.28 11.08 -7.81
C ALA A 169 10.73 11.57 -7.86
N TRP A 170 11.68 10.71 -7.56
CA TRP A 170 13.10 11.01 -7.62
C TRP A 170 13.57 11.31 -9.05
N LEU A 171 13.14 10.52 -10.04
CA LEU A 171 13.45 10.77 -11.45
C LEU A 171 12.88 12.10 -11.94
N ILE A 172 11.65 12.46 -11.57
CA ILE A 172 11.04 13.75 -11.88
C ILE A 172 11.90 14.90 -11.31
N ALA A 173 12.39 14.74 -10.08
CA ALA A 173 13.26 15.74 -9.46
C ALA A 173 14.60 15.89 -10.20
N ILE A 174 15.22 14.79 -10.64
CA ILE A 174 16.44 14.82 -11.44
C ILE A 174 16.20 15.54 -12.78
N VAL A 175 15.16 15.14 -13.50
CA VAL A 175 14.81 15.75 -14.78
C VAL A 175 14.50 17.24 -14.61
N GLY A 176 13.74 17.61 -13.57
CA GLY A 176 13.46 19.00 -13.23
C GLY A 176 14.71 19.81 -12.93
N THR A 177 15.69 19.22 -12.23
CA THR A 177 16.99 19.88 -11.98
C THR A 177 17.84 19.98 -13.23
N ALA A 178 17.83 18.95 -14.09
CA ALA A 178 18.58 18.95 -15.36
C ALA A 178 18.04 19.96 -16.39
N LEU A 179 16.72 20.20 -16.41
CA LEU A 179 16.10 21.19 -17.30
C LEU A 179 16.41 22.65 -16.90
N VAL A 180 16.78 22.88 -15.64
CA VAL A 180 17.13 24.21 -15.13
C VAL A 180 18.65 24.46 -15.21
N PHE A 181 19.44 23.40 -15.47
CA PHE A 181 20.89 23.44 -15.63
C PHE A 181 21.28 24.12 -16.93
#